data_a5dae92256626e2db5b5e1c925a6a7b5
#
_entry.id   a5dae92256626e2db5b5e1c925a6a7b5
#
_cell.length_a   1.000
_cell.length_b   1.000
_cell.length_c   1.000
_cell.angle_alpha   90.00
_cell.angle_beta   90.00
_cell.angle_gamma   90.00
#
_symmetry.space_group_name_H-M   'P 1'
#
loop_
_entity.id
_entity.type
_entity.pdbx_description
1 polymer ?
#
loop_
_entity_poly.entity_id
_entity_poly.type
_entity_poly.pdbx_seq_one_letter_code
_entity_poly.pdbx_strand_id
1 'polypeptide(L)' 'MLETNMRIVEELDNGDKVITYFIVREIDNRFYYVYNDVNHGPYEDFDNAVQAAYEDLILQTTVSE' A
#
# COMPACT_ATOMS: atom_id res chain seq x y z
N MET A 1 -11.77 14.49 4.92
CA MET A 1 -11.05 13.30 4.43
C MET A 1 -9.78 13.72 3.74
N LEU A 2 -8.68 13.10 4.12
CA LEU A 2 -7.38 13.37 3.52
C LEU A 2 -6.90 12.14 2.78
N GLU A 3 -6.21 12.36 1.67
CA GLU A 3 -5.66 11.28 0.87
C GLU A 3 -4.21 11.58 0.54
N THR A 4 -3.36 10.59 0.73
CA THR A 4 -1.95 10.70 0.42
C THR A 4 -1.58 9.65 -0.62
N ASN A 5 -1.02 10.08 -1.72
CA ASN A 5 -0.59 9.17 -2.77
C ASN A 5 0.75 8.55 -2.40
N MET A 6 0.82 7.24 -2.49
CA MET A 6 2.01 6.49 -2.13
C MET A 6 2.38 5.54 -3.25
N ARG A 7 3.62 5.12 -3.24
CA ARG A 7 4.07 4.12 -4.22
C ARG A 7 5.12 3.22 -3.59
N ILE A 8 5.17 1.99 -4.07
CA ILE A 8 6.17 1.02 -3.69
C ILE A 8 6.98 0.71 -4.93
N VAL A 9 8.32 0.82 -4.81
CA VAL A 9 9.21 0.50 -5.90
C VAL A 9 9.97 -0.76 -5.53
N GLU A 10 9.85 -1.80 -6.35
CA GLU A 10 10.56 -3.05 -6.16
C GLU A 10 11.51 -3.27 -7.33
N GLU A 11 12.74 -3.63 -7.01
CA GLU A 11 13.72 -3.93 -8.05
C GLU A 11 13.83 -5.43 -8.19
N LEU A 12 13.68 -5.91 -9.41
CA LEU A 12 13.74 -7.32 -9.70
C LEU A 12 15.17 -7.75 -9.99
N ASP A 13 15.38 -9.05 -9.97
CA ASP A 13 16.73 -9.59 -10.18
C ASP A 13 17.30 -9.24 -11.54
N ASN A 14 16.45 -9.07 -12.53
CA ASN A 14 16.91 -8.76 -13.87
C ASN A 14 17.12 -7.26 -14.09
N GLY A 15 17.01 -6.45 -13.05
CA GLY A 15 17.20 -5.01 -13.15
C GLY A 15 15.94 -4.22 -13.44
N ASP A 16 14.84 -4.88 -13.72
CA ASP A 16 13.58 -4.19 -13.94
C ASP A 16 13.03 -3.69 -12.62
N LYS A 17 12.13 -2.70 -12.69
CA LYS A 17 11.49 -2.16 -11.52
C LYS A 17 9.98 -2.28 -11.67
N VAL A 18 9.34 -2.63 -10.58
CA VAL A 18 7.88 -2.69 -10.50
C VAL A 18 7.43 -1.60 -9.55
N ILE A 19 6.51 -0.77 -10.01
CA ILE A 19 5.97 0.32 -9.19
C ILE A 19 4.51 0.06 -8.93
N THR A 20 4.15 0.01 -7.66
CA THR A 20 2.78 -0.20 -7.24
C THR A 20 2.29 1.07 -6.57
N TYR A 21 1.17 1.61 -7.02
CA TYR A 21 0.60 2.83 -6.47
C TYR A 21 -0.56 2.50 -5.57
N PHE A 22 -0.66 3.22 -4.46
CA PHE A 22 -1.79 3.10 -3.57
C PHE A 22 -2.01 4.44 -2.88
N ILE A 23 -3.11 4.55 -2.17
CA ILE A 23 -3.49 5.78 -1.47
C ILE A 23 -3.71 5.44 0.00
N VAL A 24 -3.21 6.30 0.89
CA VAL A 24 -3.59 6.21 2.29
C VAL A 24 -4.66 7.27 2.54
N ARG A 25 -5.80 6.83 3.02
CA ARG A 25 -6.97 7.69 3.21
C ARG A 25 -7.27 7.79 4.70
N GLU A 26 -7.47 9.01 5.17
CA GLU A 26 -7.83 9.26 6.57
C GLU A 26 -9.29 9.69 6.63
N ILE A 27 -10.09 8.95 7.39
CA ILE A 27 -11.50 9.23 7.60
C ILE A 27 -11.77 9.10 9.08
N ASP A 28 -12.24 10.17 9.75
CA ASP A 28 -12.65 10.13 11.15
C ASP A 28 -11.53 9.58 12.04
N ASN A 29 -10.30 10.05 11.82
CA ASN A 29 -9.13 9.65 12.61
C ASN A 29 -8.77 8.18 12.46
N ARG A 30 -9.26 7.54 11.43
CA ARG A 30 -8.89 6.17 11.09
C ARG A 30 -8.23 6.19 9.73
N PHE A 31 -7.32 5.26 9.53
CA PHE A 31 -6.52 5.24 8.31
C PHE A 31 -6.80 3.97 7.54
N TYR A 32 -6.86 4.10 6.21
CA TYR A 32 -7.09 2.99 5.30
C TYR A 32 -6.10 3.09 4.18
N TYR A 33 -5.61 1.95 3.67
CA TYR A 33 -4.93 2.02 2.39
C TYR A 33 -5.90 1.54 1.32
N VAL A 34 -5.83 2.18 0.17
CA VAL A 34 -6.76 1.94 -0.93
C VAL A 34 -5.97 1.42 -2.11
N TYR A 35 -6.36 0.27 -2.59
CA TYR A 35 -5.73 -0.36 -3.76
C TYR A 35 -6.83 -1.02 -4.56
N ASN A 36 -6.85 -0.74 -5.87
CA ASN A 36 -7.90 -1.26 -6.77
C ASN A 36 -9.29 -0.91 -6.27
N ASP A 37 -9.45 0.33 -5.76
CA ASP A 37 -10.73 0.83 -5.27
C ASP A 37 -11.26 0.07 -4.06
N VAL A 38 -10.41 -0.66 -3.37
CA VAL A 38 -10.81 -1.37 -2.17
C VAL A 38 -10.13 -0.73 -0.97
N ASN A 39 -10.93 -0.34 0.02
CA ASN A 39 -10.41 0.21 1.26
C ASN A 39 -10.02 -0.93 2.20
N HIS A 40 -8.81 -0.86 2.72
CA HIS A 40 -8.32 -1.84 3.69
C HIS A 40 -8.07 -1.14 5.00
N GLY A 41 -8.56 -1.69 6.07
CA GLY A 41 -8.42 -1.13 7.39
C GLY A 41 -9.66 -1.40 8.21
N PRO A 42 -9.87 -0.62 9.26
CA PRO A 42 -9.15 0.59 9.65
C PRO A 42 -7.87 0.30 10.42
N TYR A 43 -6.91 1.22 10.30
CA TYR A 43 -5.66 1.18 11.05
C TYR A 43 -5.60 2.39 11.97
N GLU A 44 -4.82 2.29 13.03
CA GLU A 44 -4.81 3.31 14.07
C GLU A 44 -4.05 4.55 13.65
N ASP A 45 -3.03 4.41 12.83
CA ASP A 45 -2.26 5.56 12.40
C ASP A 45 -1.76 5.35 10.98
N PHE A 46 -1.14 6.42 10.47
CA PHE A 46 -0.66 6.44 9.10
C PHE A 46 0.38 5.33 8.87
N ASP A 47 1.32 5.19 9.79
CA ASP A 47 2.40 4.23 9.62
C ASP A 47 1.87 2.81 9.55
N ASN A 48 0.88 2.48 10.36
CA ASN A 48 0.30 1.15 10.34
C ASN A 48 -0.37 0.86 9.01
N ALA A 49 -1.08 1.85 8.46
CA ALA A 49 -1.72 1.67 7.16
C ALA A 49 -0.67 1.46 6.06
N VAL A 50 0.40 2.24 6.09
CA VAL A 50 1.47 2.10 5.09
C VAL A 50 2.14 0.74 5.22
N GLN A 51 2.40 0.31 6.44
CA GLN A 51 3.06 -0.96 6.66
C GLN A 51 2.19 -2.12 6.19
N ALA A 52 0.90 -2.05 6.45
CA ALA A 52 -0.01 -3.08 5.98
C ALA A 52 -0.06 -3.12 4.46
N ALA A 53 -0.04 -1.96 3.82
CA ALA A 53 -0.02 -1.91 2.37
C ALA A 53 1.26 -2.55 1.82
N TYR A 54 2.39 -2.24 2.41
CA TYR A 54 3.64 -2.84 1.98
C TYR A 54 3.59 -4.36 2.10
N GLU A 55 3.11 -4.86 3.21
CA GLU A 55 3.04 -6.30 3.42
C GLU A 55 2.11 -6.97 2.42
N ASP A 56 0.96 -6.37 2.20
CA ASP A 56 -0.03 -6.98 1.32
C ASP A 56 0.38 -6.89 -0.15
N LEU A 57 0.86 -5.73 -0.56
CA LEU A 57 1.13 -5.51 -1.98
C LEU A 57 2.44 -6.14 -2.41
N ILE A 58 3.45 -6.10 -1.55
CA ILE A 58 4.71 -6.75 -1.88
C ILE A 58 4.53 -8.25 -1.91
N LEU A 59 3.80 -8.81 -0.97
CA LEU A 59 3.55 -10.24 -0.98
C LEU A 59 2.84 -10.68 -2.23
N GLN A 60 1.93 -9.86 -2.74
CA GLN A 60 1.23 -10.20 -3.96
C GLN A 60 2.17 -10.24 -5.15
N THR A 61 3.16 -9.35 -5.18
CA THR A 61 4.06 -9.30 -6.31
C THR A 61 5.18 -10.31 -6.21
N THR A 62 5.48 -10.81 -5.02
CA THR A 62 6.58 -11.75 -4.85
C THR A 62 6.13 -13.18 -4.84
N VAL A 63 4.87 -13.43 -4.88
CA VAL A 63 4.37 -14.79 -4.94
C VAL A 63 4.62 -15.32 -6.31
N SER A 64 5.67 -15.93 -6.53
CA SER A 64 5.97 -16.44 -7.84
C SER A 64 6.32 -17.86 -7.73
N GLU A 65 5.84 -18.56 -7.02
CA GLU A 65 6.26 -19.91 -6.97
C GLU A 65 5.74 -20.75 -7.96
#